data_77cf08df36b301f82f5b6e5727729b51
#
_entry.id   77cf08df36b301f82f5b6e5727729b51
#
_cell.length_a   1.000
_cell.length_b   1.000
_cell.length_c   1.000
_cell.angle_alpha   90.00
_cell.angle_beta   90.00
_cell.angle_gamma   90.00
#
_symmetry.space_group_name_H-M   'P 1'
#
loop_
_entity.id
_entity.type
_entity.pdbx_description
1 polymer ?
#
loop_
_entity_poly.entity_id
_entity_poly.type
_entity_poly.pdbx_seq_one_letter_code
_entity_poly.pdbx_strand_id
1 'polypeptide(L)'
;MIKNAKYWILFLGQTIGDLTILSHLVPLLRRLLASALDEKPPLKIFVIAAVGVTLTHVCYWLDQHRFATLRLGQNLLLGHLVLFLSRLNFIFAGSVFSAVCLVRFNELYIEFLGFVLLSGVLFSIFCYSLELERLGKALTERQDRP
;
A
#
# COMPACT_ATOMS: atom_id res chain seq x y z
N MET A 1 -13.81 23.63 4.54
CA MET A 1 -13.14 23.33 3.27
C MET A 1 -11.65 22.99 3.39
N ILE A 2 -10.85 23.71 4.18
CA ILE A 2 -9.39 23.53 4.27
C ILE A 2 -8.97 22.15 4.83
N LYS A 3 -9.72 21.56 5.77
CA LYS A 3 -9.39 20.24 6.34
C LYS A 3 -9.46 19.12 5.30
N ASN A 4 -10.44 19.15 4.40
CA ASN A 4 -10.57 18.13 3.37
C ASN A 4 -9.46 18.22 2.31
N ALA A 5 -8.98 19.43 1.96
CA ALA A 5 -7.89 19.58 1.00
C ALA A 5 -6.58 18.95 1.50
N LYS A 6 -6.25 19.12 2.78
CA LYS A 6 -5.05 18.50 3.39
C LYS A 6 -5.13 16.98 3.42
N TYR A 7 -6.30 16.42 3.71
CA TYR A 7 -6.55 14.99 3.64
C TYR A 7 -6.26 14.45 2.23
N TRP A 8 -6.84 15.09 1.19
CA TRP A 8 -6.65 14.64 -0.18
C TRP A 8 -5.20 14.71 -0.65
N ILE A 9 -4.43 15.70 -0.18
CA ILE A 9 -2.98 15.78 -0.47
C ILE A 9 -2.24 14.59 0.14
N LEU A 10 -2.52 14.24 1.40
CA LEU A 10 -1.88 13.11 2.06
C LEU A 10 -2.31 11.78 1.43
N PHE A 11 -3.58 11.61 1.13
CA PHE A 11 -4.11 10.45 0.42
C PHE A 11 -3.47 10.28 -0.96
N LEU A 12 -3.30 11.38 -1.71
CA LEU A 12 -2.61 11.37 -3.00
C LEU A 12 -1.14 10.95 -2.83
N GLY A 13 -0.46 11.47 -1.80
CA GLY A 13 0.91 11.10 -1.47
C GLY A 13 1.05 9.60 -1.16
N GLN A 14 0.13 9.03 -0.37
CA GLN A 14 0.09 7.59 -0.11
C GLN A 14 -0.15 6.80 -1.40
N THR A 15 -1.10 7.23 -2.23
CA THR A 15 -1.41 6.58 -3.52
C THR A 15 -0.21 6.57 -4.44
N ILE A 16 0.52 7.69 -4.57
CA ILE A 16 1.75 7.77 -5.36
C ILE A 16 2.82 6.84 -4.80
N GLY A 17 3.00 6.81 -3.48
CA GLY A 17 3.95 5.92 -2.82
C GLY A 17 3.63 4.44 -3.08
N ASP A 18 2.37 4.04 -2.91
CA ASP A 18 1.91 2.66 -3.13
C ASP A 18 2.03 2.25 -4.62
N LEU A 19 1.62 3.09 -5.55
CA LEU A 19 1.78 2.86 -6.99
C LEU A 19 3.26 2.74 -7.38
N THR A 20 4.15 3.52 -6.77
CA THR A 20 5.59 3.42 -6.98
C THR A 20 6.11 2.07 -6.52
N ILE A 21 5.69 1.60 -5.34
CA ILE A 21 6.01 0.27 -4.83
C ILE A 21 5.49 -0.81 -5.81
N LEU A 22 4.21 -0.79 -6.15
CA LEU A 22 3.57 -1.80 -7.00
C LEU A 22 4.19 -1.88 -8.39
N SER A 23 4.52 -0.74 -9.01
CA SER A 23 5.13 -0.69 -10.34
C SER A 23 6.48 -1.40 -10.42
N HIS A 24 7.21 -1.49 -9.31
CA HIS A 24 8.51 -2.17 -9.22
C HIS A 24 8.40 -3.60 -8.66
N LEU A 25 7.44 -3.82 -7.75
CA LEU A 25 7.21 -5.10 -7.12
C LEU A 25 6.63 -6.13 -8.11
N VAL A 26 5.67 -5.75 -8.96
CA VAL A 26 5.03 -6.66 -9.92
C VAL A 26 6.03 -7.27 -10.93
N PRO A 27 6.92 -6.51 -11.59
CA PRO A 27 7.95 -7.08 -12.44
C PRO A 27 8.94 -7.98 -11.68
N LEU A 28 9.29 -7.61 -10.44
CA LEU A 28 10.16 -8.42 -9.60
C LEU A 28 9.52 -9.76 -9.25
N LEU A 29 8.24 -9.77 -8.88
CA LEU A 29 7.47 -10.98 -8.62
C LEU A 29 7.37 -11.89 -9.85
N ARG A 30 7.14 -11.31 -11.04
CA ARG A 30 7.12 -12.10 -12.28
C ARG A 30 8.44 -12.80 -12.51
N ARG A 31 9.58 -12.13 -12.29
CA ARG A 31 10.91 -12.75 -12.41
C ARG A 31 11.11 -13.85 -11.36
N LEU A 32 10.69 -13.61 -10.12
CA LEU A 32 10.75 -14.56 -9.03
C LEU A 32 9.98 -15.84 -9.37
N LEU A 33 8.75 -15.72 -9.85
CA LEU A 33 7.89 -16.85 -10.20
C LEU A 33 8.37 -17.60 -11.45
N ALA A 34 9.00 -16.90 -12.39
CA ALA A 34 9.57 -17.48 -13.60
C ALA A 34 10.94 -18.17 -13.40
N SER A 35 11.43 -18.26 -12.16
CA SER A 35 12.79 -18.79 -11.85
C SER A 35 13.93 -18.07 -12.59
N ALA A 36 13.70 -16.82 -13.01
CA ALA A 36 14.63 -16.03 -13.82
C ALA A 36 15.45 -15.03 -12.97
N LEU A 37 15.72 -15.37 -11.70
CA LEU A 37 16.52 -14.55 -10.78
C LEU A 37 18.00 -14.94 -10.80
N ASP A 38 18.57 -15.12 -12.00
CA ASP A 38 20.02 -15.35 -12.14
C ASP A 38 20.84 -14.09 -11.81
N GLU A 39 20.23 -12.91 -11.83
CA GLU A 39 20.89 -11.64 -11.52
C GLU A 39 20.27 -10.97 -10.30
N LYS A 40 21.12 -10.49 -9.40
CA LYS A 40 20.67 -9.65 -8.25
C LYS A 40 19.93 -8.41 -8.78
N PRO A 41 18.77 -8.05 -8.18
CA PRO A 41 18.07 -6.84 -8.59
C PRO A 41 18.97 -5.61 -8.43
N PRO A 42 18.94 -4.68 -9.38
CA PRO A 42 19.80 -3.50 -9.33
C PRO A 42 19.44 -2.63 -8.11
N LEU A 43 20.47 -2.03 -7.49
CA LEU A 43 20.34 -1.18 -6.30
C LEU A 43 19.25 -0.09 -6.47
N LYS A 44 19.05 0.39 -7.69
CA LYS A 44 18.05 1.39 -8.03
C LYS A 44 16.63 0.95 -7.61
N ILE A 45 16.28 -0.33 -7.74
CA ILE A 45 14.96 -0.85 -7.35
C ILE A 45 14.76 -0.73 -5.82
N PHE A 46 15.80 -1.06 -5.05
CA PHE A 46 15.76 -0.94 -3.59
C PHE A 46 15.59 0.51 -3.13
N VAL A 47 16.29 1.45 -3.78
CA VAL A 47 16.18 2.88 -3.47
C VAL A 47 14.77 3.39 -3.78
N ILE A 48 14.22 3.05 -4.94
CA ILE A 48 12.87 3.48 -5.32
C ILE A 48 11.83 2.88 -4.38
N ALA A 49 11.95 1.60 -4.03
CA ALA A 49 11.06 0.95 -3.07
C ALA A 49 11.14 1.63 -1.69
N ALA A 50 12.34 1.95 -1.21
CA ALA A 50 12.54 2.66 0.06
C ALA A 50 11.89 4.05 0.05
N VAL A 51 12.00 4.79 -1.05
CA VAL A 51 11.32 6.10 -1.22
C VAL A 51 9.81 5.93 -1.20
N GLY A 52 9.26 4.94 -1.93
CA GLY A 52 7.82 4.65 -1.93
C GLY A 52 7.31 4.29 -0.53
N VAL A 53 8.01 3.38 0.17
CA VAL A 53 7.72 3.00 1.56
C VAL A 53 7.72 4.21 2.48
N THR A 54 8.76 5.04 2.41
CA THR A 54 8.88 6.24 3.26
C THR A 54 7.73 7.22 2.99
N LEU A 55 7.42 7.48 1.73
CA LEU A 55 6.35 8.39 1.34
C LEU A 55 4.99 7.91 1.86
N THR A 56 4.67 6.62 1.66
CA THR A 56 3.41 6.02 2.12
C THR A 56 3.28 6.13 3.64
N HIS A 57 4.33 5.77 4.38
CA HIS A 57 4.30 5.81 5.85
C HIS A 57 4.21 7.23 6.41
N VAL A 58 5.00 8.18 5.89
CA VAL A 58 4.96 9.58 6.35
C VAL A 58 3.56 10.15 6.13
N CYS A 59 2.97 9.95 4.95
CA CYS A 59 1.62 10.43 4.66
C CYS A 59 0.58 9.73 5.56
N TYR A 60 0.67 8.42 5.77
CA TYR A 60 -0.23 7.64 6.62
C TYR A 60 -0.21 8.13 8.07
N TRP A 61 0.98 8.27 8.67
CA TRP A 61 1.09 8.71 10.06
C TRP A 61 0.67 10.17 10.25
N LEU A 62 0.96 11.04 9.28
CA LEU A 62 0.48 12.44 9.31
C LEU A 62 -1.04 12.51 9.21
N ASP A 63 -1.67 11.62 8.44
CA ASP A 63 -3.12 11.56 8.32
C ASP A 63 -3.76 11.07 9.62
N GLN A 64 -3.29 9.97 10.18
CA GLN A 64 -3.79 9.39 11.42
C GLN A 64 -3.74 10.37 12.60
N HIS A 65 -2.67 11.19 12.69
CA HIS A 65 -2.53 12.16 13.77
C HIS A 65 -3.41 13.41 13.60
N ARG A 66 -3.81 13.75 12.37
CA ARG A 66 -4.49 15.02 12.08
C ARG A 66 -5.98 14.89 11.77
N PHE A 67 -6.42 13.75 11.29
CA PHE A 67 -7.77 13.55 10.75
C PHE A 67 -8.46 12.32 11.33
N ALA A 68 -8.89 12.42 12.60
CA ALA A 68 -9.57 11.31 13.28
C ALA A 68 -10.95 10.99 12.66
N THR A 69 -11.64 11.98 12.06
CA THR A 69 -12.96 11.79 11.44
C THR A 69 -13.00 12.41 10.05
N LEU A 70 -13.23 11.57 9.06
CA LEU A 70 -13.42 11.99 7.67
C LEU A 70 -14.92 12.16 7.41
N ARG A 71 -15.36 13.40 7.09
CA ARG A 71 -16.74 13.70 6.71
C ARG A 71 -16.81 13.95 5.21
N LEU A 72 -17.32 12.99 4.48
CA LEU A 72 -17.55 13.05 3.04
C LEU A 72 -19.03 12.97 2.70
N GLY A 73 -19.40 13.49 1.54
CA GLY A 73 -20.74 13.27 1.00
C GLY A 73 -20.98 11.79 0.71
N GLN A 74 -22.15 11.28 1.05
CA GLN A 74 -22.52 9.88 0.82
C GLN A 74 -22.51 9.55 -0.67
N ASN A 75 -21.76 8.53 -1.05
CA ASN A 75 -21.74 7.95 -2.40
C ASN A 75 -21.55 6.45 -2.29
N LEU A 76 -22.64 5.71 -2.25
CA LEU A 76 -22.65 4.25 -2.05
C LEU A 76 -21.83 3.51 -3.11
N LEU A 77 -21.97 3.87 -4.39
CA LEU A 77 -21.26 3.19 -5.48
C LEU A 77 -19.75 3.37 -5.33
N LEU A 78 -19.32 4.62 -5.15
CA LEU A 78 -17.90 4.93 -4.95
C LEU A 78 -17.35 4.30 -3.68
N GLY A 79 -18.11 4.32 -2.59
CA GLY A 79 -17.74 3.70 -1.33
C GLY A 79 -17.51 2.19 -1.46
N HIS A 80 -18.42 1.47 -2.13
CA HIS A 80 -18.26 0.04 -2.39
C HIS A 80 -17.08 -0.27 -3.31
N LEU A 81 -16.83 0.57 -4.33
CA LEU A 81 -15.68 0.42 -5.21
C LEU A 81 -14.36 0.58 -4.43
N VAL A 82 -14.27 1.58 -3.56
CA VAL A 82 -13.08 1.82 -2.72
C VAL A 82 -12.86 0.67 -1.73
N LEU A 83 -13.93 0.15 -1.11
CA LEU A 83 -13.86 -1.03 -0.23
C LEU A 83 -13.39 -2.27 -1.00
N PHE A 84 -13.86 -2.45 -2.23
CA PHE A 84 -13.39 -3.55 -3.09
C PHE A 84 -11.90 -3.41 -3.40
N LEU A 85 -11.42 -2.21 -3.75
CA LEU A 85 -10.01 -1.94 -4.01
C LEU A 85 -9.15 -2.19 -2.76
N SER A 86 -9.62 -1.80 -1.58
CA SER A 86 -8.95 -2.10 -0.30
C SER A 86 -8.73 -3.61 -0.11
N ARG A 87 -9.78 -4.40 -0.32
CA ARG A 87 -9.72 -5.86 -0.18
C ARG A 87 -8.80 -6.49 -1.23
N LEU A 88 -8.88 -6.02 -2.47
CA LEU A 88 -8.02 -6.49 -3.56
C LEU A 88 -6.53 -6.23 -3.25
N ASN A 89 -6.21 -5.03 -2.77
CA ASN A 89 -4.86 -4.66 -2.38
C ASN A 89 -4.34 -5.51 -1.21
N PHE A 90 -5.19 -5.80 -0.23
CA PHE A 90 -4.86 -6.68 0.89
C PHE A 90 -4.58 -8.13 0.44
N ILE A 91 -5.42 -8.69 -0.46
CA ILE A 91 -5.21 -10.02 -1.05
C ILE A 91 -3.90 -10.06 -1.83
N PHE A 92 -3.59 -8.99 -2.58
CA PHE A 92 -2.34 -8.89 -3.31
C PHE A 92 -1.13 -8.93 -2.35
N ALA A 93 -1.16 -8.18 -1.24
CA ALA A 93 -0.10 -8.22 -0.22
C ALA A 93 0.09 -9.63 0.37
N GLY A 94 -1.00 -10.33 0.69
CA GLY A 94 -0.98 -11.72 1.15
C GLY A 94 -0.39 -12.67 0.11
N SER A 95 -0.72 -12.49 -1.15
CA SER A 95 -0.17 -13.29 -2.26
C SER A 95 1.33 -13.06 -2.43
N VAL A 96 1.80 -11.82 -2.32
CA VAL A 96 3.24 -11.48 -2.34
C VAL A 96 3.95 -12.15 -1.18
N PHE A 97 3.42 -12.03 0.04
CA PHE A 97 3.97 -12.68 1.22
C PHE A 97 4.08 -14.19 1.02
N SER A 98 3.00 -14.83 0.56
CA SER A 98 2.98 -16.28 0.31
C SER A 98 3.97 -16.69 -0.76
N ALA A 99 4.06 -15.96 -1.87
CA ALA A 99 5.00 -16.25 -2.95
C ALA A 99 6.45 -16.17 -2.47
N VAL A 100 6.79 -15.14 -1.68
CA VAL A 100 8.15 -14.96 -1.17
C VAL A 100 8.47 -15.98 -0.08
N CYS A 101 7.59 -16.15 0.92
CA CYS A 101 7.90 -16.96 2.10
C CYS A 101 7.73 -18.46 1.87
N LEU A 102 6.76 -18.89 1.04
CA LEU A 102 6.45 -20.31 0.88
C LEU A 102 7.13 -20.94 -0.34
N VAL A 103 7.27 -20.20 -1.44
CA VAL A 103 7.78 -20.77 -2.70
C VAL A 103 9.31 -20.69 -2.79
N ARG A 104 9.90 -19.62 -2.24
CA ARG A 104 11.31 -19.29 -2.49
C ARG A 104 12.14 -19.05 -1.22
N PHE A 105 11.62 -19.36 -0.03
CA PHE A 105 12.34 -19.09 1.22
C PHE A 105 13.74 -19.73 1.26
N ASN A 106 13.88 -20.94 0.71
CA ASN A 106 15.16 -21.64 0.68
C ASN A 106 16.14 -21.16 -0.42
N GLU A 107 15.63 -20.46 -1.44
CA GLU A 107 16.44 -19.97 -2.57
C GLU A 107 16.77 -18.47 -2.43
N LEU A 108 15.97 -17.75 -1.65
CA LEU A 108 16.20 -16.35 -1.35
C LEU A 108 17.20 -16.24 -0.21
N TYR A 109 18.47 -16.11 -0.56
CA TYR A 109 19.47 -15.51 0.35
C TYR A 109 19.11 -14.04 0.52
N ILE A 110 18.01 -13.80 1.27
CA ILE A 110 17.58 -12.43 1.57
C ILE A 110 18.53 -11.92 2.64
N GLU A 111 19.45 -11.07 2.23
CA GLU A 111 20.26 -10.29 3.19
C GLU A 111 19.28 -9.57 4.14
N PHE A 112 19.68 -9.38 5.38
CA PHE A 112 18.86 -8.73 6.41
C PHE A 112 18.17 -7.44 5.91
N LEU A 113 18.88 -6.64 5.12
CA LEU A 113 18.34 -5.41 4.52
C LEU A 113 17.19 -5.69 3.56
N GLY A 114 17.27 -6.76 2.76
CA GLY A 114 16.19 -7.18 1.85
C GLY A 114 14.94 -7.60 2.61
N PHE A 115 15.11 -8.32 3.72
CA PHE A 115 13.98 -8.71 4.60
C PHE A 115 13.31 -7.50 5.23
N VAL A 116 14.08 -6.54 5.74
CA VAL A 116 13.55 -5.30 6.32
C VAL A 116 12.78 -4.50 5.28
N LEU A 117 13.32 -4.37 4.06
CA LEU A 117 12.66 -3.64 2.98
C LEU A 117 11.37 -4.34 2.53
N LEU A 118 11.40 -5.67 2.38
CA LEU A 118 10.20 -6.46 2.03
C LEU A 118 9.12 -6.28 3.08
N SER A 119 9.48 -6.38 4.37
CA SER A 119 8.54 -6.15 5.47
C SER A 119 7.95 -4.74 5.44
N GLY A 120 8.79 -3.74 5.16
CA GLY A 120 8.37 -2.34 4.98
C GLY A 120 7.41 -2.16 3.81
N VAL A 121 7.66 -2.82 2.68
CA VAL A 121 6.79 -2.82 1.50
C VAL A 121 5.43 -3.44 1.83
N LEU A 122 5.40 -4.62 2.43
CA LEU A 122 4.16 -5.29 2.81
C LEU A 122 3.36 -4.47 3.82
N PHE A 123 4.04 -3.87 4.78
CA PHE A 123 3.40 -3.00 5.77
C PHE A 123 2.87 -1.71 5.14
N SER A 124 3.54 -1.14 4.13
CA SER A 124 3.03 0.02 3.38
C SER A 124 1.73 -0.29 2.63
N ILE A 125 1.70 -1.43 1.91
CA ILE A 125 0.49 -1.89 1.20
C ILE A 125 -0.65 -2.13 2.19
N PHE A 126 -0.36 -2.69 3.37
CA PHE A 126 -1.34 -2.88 4.44
C PHE A 126 -1.89 -1.54 4.96
N CYS A 127 -1.02 -0.57 5.28
CA CYS A 127 -1.43 0.76 5.73
C CYS A 127 -2.29 1.48 4.69
N TYR A 128 -1.94 1.37 3.41
CA TYR A 128 -2.75 1.93 2.33
C TYR A 128 -4.12 1.23 2.20
N SER A 129 -4.17 -0.09 2.38
CA SER A 129 -5.44 -0.84 2.41
C SER A 129 -6.36 -0.36 3.54
N LEU A 130 -5.82 -0.10 4.74
CA LEU A 130 -6.57 0.45 5.86
C LEU A 130 -7.12 1.85 5.56
N GLU A 131 -6.34 2.69 4.88
CA GLU A 131 -6.80 4.03 4.50
C GLU A 131 -7.91 3.98 3.44
N LEU A 132 -7.80 3.10 2.45
CA LEU A 132 -8.88 2.84 1.49
C LEU A 132 -10.15 2.33 2.20
N GLU A 133 -10.01 1.44 3.18
CA GLU A 133 -11.15 0.94 3.95
C GLU A 133 -11.84 2.06 4.72
N ARG A 134 -11.07 2.93 5.36
CA ARG A 134 -11.58 4.10 6.08
C ARG A 134 -12.31 5.06 5.14
N LEU A 135 -11.74 5.34 3.98
CA LEU A 135 -12.35 6.18 2.95
C LEU A 135 -13.65 5.56 2.43
N GLY A 136 -13.64 4.26 2.13
CA GLY A 136 -14.82 3.53 1.67
C GLY A 136 -15.96 3.53 2.69
N LYS A 137 -15.65 3.30 3.98
CA LYS A 137 -16.64 3.39 5.07
C LYS A 137 -17.20 4.81 5.18
N ALA A 138 -16.37 5.85 5.15
CA ALA A 138 -16.82 7.23 5.23
C ALA A 138 -17.74 7.64 4.07
N LEU A 139 -17.63 6.98 2.90
CA LEU A 139 -18.51 7.19 1.75
C LEU A 139 -19.79 6.37 1.81
N THR A 140 -19.81 5.22 2.50
CA THR A 140 -20.98 4.34 2.61
C THR A 140 -21.84 4.65 3.81
N GLU A 141 -21.27 5.12 4.90
CA GLU A 141 -22.00 5.42 6.12
C GLU A 141 -22.95 6.60 5.92
N ARG A 142 -24.22 6.38 6.26
CA ARG A 142 -25.19 7.44 6.33
C ARG A 142 -24.83 8.30 7.54
N GLN A 143 -24.42 9.54 7.28
CA GLN A 143 -24.28 10.51 8.37
C GLN A 143 -25.73 10.86 8.83
N ASP A 144 -26.22 10.13 9.84
CA ASP A 144 -27.44 10.54 10.54
C ASP A 144 -27.12 11.91 11.14
N ARG A 145 -27.74 12.93 10.56
CA ARG A 145 -27.70 14.29 11.14
C ARG A 145 -28.46 14.24 12.44
N PRO A 146 -27.88 14.74 13.54
CA PRO A 146 -28.67 15.02 14.73
C PRO A 146 -29.70 16.12 14.45
#